data_c6c9b6a9251134068ccf36338378876e
#
_entry.id   c6c9b6a9251134068ccf36338378876e
#
_cell.length_a   1.000
_cell.length_b   1.000
_cell.length_c   1.000
_cell.angle_alpha   90.00
_cell.angle_beta   90.00
_cell.angle_gamma   90.00
#
_symmetry.space_group_name_H-M   'P 1'
#
loop_
_entity.id
_entity.type
_entity.pdbx_description
1 polymer ?
#
loop_
_entity_poly.entity_id
_entity_poly.type
_entity_poly.pdbx_seq_one_letter_code
_entity_poly.pdbx_strand_id
1 'polypeptide(L)'
;MSSENRFHFSASCSKRLCRAASIALSIAVGASSSWAGDVPVISRQISDFRIGSSETKFGSLEFLGGLEMVSSRALFGSLSSIRFRQDQKHFVVVLDTGQWLTGSIERDVKGRLSGLSDVEITPMKNGDGRSFEGKGHMDAEGLALDGDRILVSFEQDHRVDVYPHPGFADSGAIATLPILIPREMLSYNRGIETITVAPASSPLRSGVVIVSERGLDSDGNRLAAILSGPLKGRFAVKRDGSFDITDGAFLPNGDLLLLERRFNMAEGIGMRLRRINGGDIRPGAIVDGELLLEGNFNSQIDNMEGLDAFQAADGTTHIILVSDDNHSILQRNLMVEFRLSEEAAWAGPNSRKRN
;
A
#
# COMPACT_ATOMS: atom_id res chain seq x y z
N MET A 1 -24.66 -32.52 -79.52
CA MET A 1 -24.24 -33.93 -79.58
C MET A 1 -24.14 -34.34 -78.08
N SER A 2 -25.22 -34.96 -77.62
CA SER A 2 -25.43 -36.38 -77.34
C SER A 2 -24.73 -36.78 -76.11
N SER A 3 -25.25 -37.38 -75.05
CA SER A 3 -26.53 -38.07 -74.84
C SER A 3 -26.66 -38.37 -73.35
N GLU A 4 -27.91 -38.34 -72.96
CA GLU A 4 -28.48 -38.89 -71.71
C GLU A 4 -27.91 -40.25 -71.27
N ASN A 5 -27.91 -40.51 -69.92
CA ASN A 5 -28.59 -41.73 -69.47
C ASN A 5 -29.07 -41.60 -68.01
N ARG A 6 -30.38 -41.67 -67.83
CA ARG A 6 -31.11 -41.88 -66.60
C ARG A 6 -31.01 -43.36 -66.22
N PHE A 7 -30.80 -43.65 -64.96
CA PHE A 7 -31.36 -44.89 -64.36
C PHE A 7 -32.07 -44.56 -63.04
N HIS A 8 -33.38 -44.77 -63.08
CA HIS A 8 -34.22 -44.93 -61.93
C HIS A 8 -34.03 -46.29 -61.31
N PHE A 9 -33.87 -46.32 -60.00
CA PHE A 9 -34.27 -47.46 -59.20
C PHE A 9 -35.01 -47.03 -57.92
N SER A 10 -36.30 -47.40 -57.92
CA SER A 10 -37.22 -47.33 -56.84
C SER A 10 -37.06 -48.56 -55.98
N ALA A 11 -36.84 -48.39 -54.68
CA ALA A 11 -37.22 -49.43 -53.70
C ALA A 11 -37.62 -48.81 -52.38
N SER A 12 -38.89 -48.96 -52.11
CA SER A 12 -39.55 -48.78 -50.83
C SER A 12 -38.92 -49.73 -49.77
N CYS A 13 -38.68 -49.29 -48.51
CA CYS A 13 -39.27 -49.97 -47.37
C CYS A 13 -38.84 -49.41 -46.00
N SER A 14 -39.84 -49.24 -45.18
CA SER A 14 -39.95 -49.35 -43.72
C SER A 14 -39.24 -48.34 -42.82
N LYS A 15 -40.12 -47.50 -42.26
CA LYS A 15 -39.94 -46.71 -41.05
C LYS A 15 -39.52 -47.58 -39.88
N ARG A 16 -38.35 -47.37 -39.32
CA ARG A 16 -38.09 -47.65 -37.90
C ARG A 16 -37.63 -46.39 -37.23
N LEU A 17 -38.46 -45.89 -36.31
CA LEU A 17 -38.13 -44.82 -35.38
C LEU A 17 -37.00 -45.32 -34.47
N CYS A 18 -35.78 -44.76 -34.65
CA CYS A 18 -34.82 -44.72 -33.59
C CYS A 18 -34.85 -43.33 -32.96
N ARG A 19 -35.50 -43.21 -31.81
CA ARG A 19 -35.34 -42.05 -30.94
C ARG A 19 -33.96 -42.11 -30.33
N ALA A 20 -33.03 -41.38 -30.86
CA ALA A 20 -31.77 -41.06 -30.18
C ALA A 20 -32.06 -39.97 -29.16
N ALA A 21 -32.12 -40.30 -27.91
CA ALA A 21 -32.15 -39.31 -26.82
C ALA A 21 -30.79 -38.71 -26.71
N SER A 22 -30.59 -37.53 -27.26
CA SER A 22 -29.40 -36.70 -26.99
C SER A 22 -29.52 -36.13 -25.60
N ILE A 23 -28.84 -36.75 -24.62
CA ILE A 23 -28.62 -36.19 -23.31
C ILE A 23 -27.50 -35.12 -23.49
N ALA A 24 -27.91 -33.85 -23.64
CA ALA A 24 -27.00 -32.71 -23.54
C ALA A 24 -26.62 -32.57 -22.05
N LEU A 25 -25.47 -33.12 -21.67
CA LEU A 25 -24.84 -32.86 -20.38
C LEU A 25 -24.32 -31.43 -20.40
N SER A 26 -25.15 -30.49 -19.94
CA SER A 26 -24.72 -29.11 -19.69
C SER A 26 -23.83 -29.14 -18.44
N ILE A 27 -22.51 -29.22 -18.65
CA ILE A 27 -21.55 -28.91 -17.62
C ILE A 27 -21.63 -27.38 -17.44
N ALA A 28 -22.45 -26.93 -16.51
CA ALA A 28 -22.34 -25.60 -15.96
C ALA A 28 -21.01 -25.55 -15.18
N VAL A 29 -19.95 -25.12 -15.85
CA VAL A 29 -18.75 -24.65 -15.16
C VAL A 29 -19.19 -23.35 -14.49
N GLY A 30 -19.70 -23.45 -13.28
CA GLY A 30 -19.84 -22.32 -12.40
C GLY A 30 -18.46 -21.82 -12.07
N ALA A 31 -17.98 -20.83 -12.81
CA ALA A 31 -16.89 -20.00 -12.35
C ALA A 31 -17.42 -19.21 -11.14
N SER A 32 -17.36 -19.82 -9.98
CA SER A 32 -17.43 -19.09 -8.71
C SER A 32 -16.13 -18.29 -8.64
N SER A 33 -16.16 -17.05 -9.11
CA SER A 33 -15.19 -16.04 -8.76
C SER A 33 -15.35 -15.75 -7.26
N SER A 34 -14.71 -16.57 -6.43
CA SER A 34 -14.56 -16.32 -4.99
C SER A 34 -13.55 -15.20 -4.83
N TRP A 35 -14.03 -13.97 -4.91
CA TRP A 35 -13.25 -12.74 -4.75
C TRP A 35 -12.84 -12.46 -3.30
N ALA A 36 -13.50 -13.08 -2.32
CA ALA A 36 -13.18 -12.95 -0.91
C ALA A 36 -12.76 -14.31 -0.36
N GLY A 37 -11.71 -14.35 0.44
CA GLY A 37 -11.35 -15.58 1.13
C GLY A 37 -9.93 -15.64 1.67
N ASP A 38 -9.69 -16.72 2.39
CA ASP A 38 -8.41 -17.08 2.97
C ASP A 38 -7.30 -17.18 1.91
N VAL A 39 -6.18 -16.53 2.19
CA VAL A 39 -5.03 -16.45 1.30
C VAL A 39 -3.82 -17.11 1.96
N PRO A 40 -3.45 -18.33 1.56
CA PRO A 40 -2.25 -18.96 2.09
C PRO A 40 -1.01 -18.18 1.69
N VAL A 41 -0.27 -17.67 2.67
CA VAL A 41 0.99 -16.94 2.46
C VAL A 41 2.15 -17.78 3.00
N ILE A 42 3.12 -18.05 2.15
CA ILE A 42 4.38 -18.66 2.53
C ILE A 42 5.36 -17.52 2.82
N SER A 43 5.94 -17.52 4.02
CA SER A 43 6.87 -16.50 4.45
C SER A 43 8.27 -17.09 4.67
N ARG A 44 9.29 -16.41 4.16
CA ARG A 44 10.70 -16.71 4.42
C ARG A 44 11.30 -15.60 5.24
N GLN A 45 11.86 -15.93 6.40
CA GLN A 45 12.51 -14.93 7.27
C GLN A 45 13.74 -14.31 6.61
N ILE A 46 13.90 -13.00 6.80
CA ILE A 46 15.08 -12.22 6.43
C ILE A 46 15.81 -11.85 7.72
N SER A 47 17.06 -12.30 7.85
CA SER A 47 17.90 -12.08 9.03
C SER A 47 18.78 -10.84 8.95
N ASP A 48 19.13 -10.41 7.75
CA ASP A 48 20.09 -9.35 7.49
C ASP A 48 19.49 -8.31 6.53
N PHE A 49 19.53 -7.04 6.91
CA PHE A 49 19.06 -5.95 6.04
C PHE A 49 20.04 -5.69 4.89
N ARG A 50 21.34 -5.67 5.18
CA ARG A 50 22.38 -5.59 4.17
C ARG A 50 22.79 -6.98 3.74
N ILE A 51 22.64 -7.28 2.48
CA ILE A 51 22.92 -8.61 1.91
C ILE A 51 24.38 -9.01 2.21
N GLY A 52 24.54 -10.14 2.88
CA GLY A 52 25.86 -10.67 3.28
C GLY A 52 26.55 -9.93 4.41
N SER A 53 25.81 -9.12 5.20
CA SER A 53 26.34 -8.42 6.37
C SER A 53 25.49 -8.71 7.59
N SER A 54 26.12 -8.98 8.72
CA SER A 54 25.44 -9.13 10.01
C SER A 54 25.20 -7.79 10.74
N GLU A 55 25.42 -6.65 10.07
CA GLU A 55 25.15 -5.34 10.62
C GLU A 55 23.63 -5.15 10.83
N THR A 56 23.24 -4.84 12.06
CA THR A 56 21.83 -4.59 12.42
C THR A 56 21.54 -3.13 12.72
N LYS A 57 22.55 -2.29 12.96
CA LYS A 57 22.39 -0.88 13.32
C LYS A 57 22.70 0.05 12.15
N PHE A 58 21.76 0.93 11.82
CA PHE A 58 21.83 1.89 10.74
C PHE A 58 21.45 3.28 11.30
N GLY A 59 22.43 4.00 11.82
CA GLY A 59 22.17 5.25 12.54
C GLY A 59 21.30 5.03 13.77
N SER A 60 20.15 5.68 13.83
CA SER A 60 19.16 5.53 14.91
C SER A 60 18.25 4.30 14.75
N LEU A 61 18.37 3.57 13.65
CA LEU A 61 17.54 2.40 13.37
C LEU A 61 18.28 1.11 13.64
N GLU A 62 17.57 0.13 14.20
CA GLU A 62 18.03 -1.24 14.38
C GLU A 62 17.11 -2.18 13.60
N PHE A 63 17.66 -2.94 12.67
CA PHE A 63 16.94 -3.96 11.92
C PHE A 63 16.60 -5.15 12.82
N LEU A 64 15.33 -5.48 12.95
CA LEU A 64 14.84 -6.57 13.78
C LEU A 64 14.61 -7.86 13.01
N GLY A 65 14.41 -7.77 11.71
CA GLY A 65 14.12 -8.89 10.81
C GLY A 65 13.13 -8.51 9.74
N GLY A 66 12.79 -9.46 8.91
CA GLY A 66 11.80 -9.27 7.86
C GLY A 66 11.27 -10.59 7.31
N LEU A 67 10.35 -10.48 6.37
CA LEU A 67 9.75 -11.58 5.62
C LEU A 67 9.83 -11.30 4.13
N GLU A 68 10.11 -12.32 3.35
CA GLU A 68 9.76 -12.40 1.94
C GLU A 68 8.51 -13.26 1.85
N MET A 69 7.47 -12.74 1.20
CA MET A 69 6.12 -13.28 1.22
C MET A 69 5.70 -13.69 -0.19
N VAL A 70 5.19 -14.91 -0.33
CA VAL A 70 4.64 -15.42 -1.60
C VAL A 70 3.32 -16.12 -1.36
N SER A 71 2.42 -16.02 -2.33
CA SER A 71 1.16 -16.75 -2.33
C SER A 71 0.85 -17.35 -3.70
N SER A 72 0.13 -18.46 -3.71
CA SER A 72 -0.43 -19.03 -4.93
C SER A 72 -1.69 -18.30 -5.42
N ARG A 73 -2.22 -17.37 -4.61
CA ARG A 73 -3.36 -16.52 -4.99
C ARG A 73 -2.88 -15.33 -5.83
N ALA A 74 -3.37 -15.25 -7.07
CA ALA A 74 -2.99 -14.18 -8.00
C ALA A 74 -3.35 -12.77 -7.53
N LEU A 75 -4.26 -12.62 -6.56
CA LEU A 75 -4.61 -11.33 -5.96
C LEU A 75 -3.61 -10.87 -4.89
N PHE A 76 -2.73 -11.75 -4.39
CA PHE A 76 -1.72 -11.38 -3.41
C PHE A 76 -0.55 -10.69 -4.09
N GLY A 77 -0.25 -9.47 -3.69
CA GLY A 77 0.71 -8.54 -4.30
C GLY A 77 0.07 -7.17 -4.44
N SER A 78 0.70 -6.26 -5.17
CA SER A 78 0.20 -4.88 -5.36
C SER A 78 -0.04 -4.14 -4.04
N LEU A 79 0.84 -4.34 -3.05
CA LEU A 79 0.73 -3.74 -1.73
C LEU A 79 1.13 -2.26 -1.79
N SER A 80 0.17 -1.33 -1.56
CA SER A 80 0.43 0.11 -1.63
C SER A 80 0.66 0.74 -0.26
N SER A 81 -0.16 0.46 0.75
CA SER A 81 0.01 1.01 2.10
C SER A 81 -0.42 0.02 3.17
N ILE A 82 0.19 0.09 4.35
CA ILE A 82 -0.10 -0.78 5.50
C ILE A 82 -0.33 0.03 6.76
N ARG A 83 -1.30 -0.40 7.59
CA ARG A 83 -1.47 0.14 8.96
C ARG A 83 -1.78 -0.99 9.93
N PHE A 84 -1.10 -0.98 11.07
CA PHE A 84 -1.36 -1.89 12.17
C PHE A 84 -2.51 -1.38 13.04
N ARG A 85 -3.32 -2.30 13.54
CA ARG A 85 -4.33 -1.97 14.56
C ARG A 85 -3.66 -1.74 15.92
N GLN A 86 -4.43 -1.24 16.88
CA GLN A 86 -3.93 -0.92 18.23
C GLN A 86 -3.26 -2.11 18.95
N ASP A 87 -3.60 -3.33 18.59
CA ASP A 87 -3.01 -4.55 19.13
C ASP A 87 -1.61 -4.87 18.55
N GLN A 88 -1.15 -4.10 17.55
CA GLN A 88 0.16 -4.23 16.92
C GLN A 88 0.44 -5.61 16.30
N LYS A 89 -0.60 -6.37 16.11
CA LYS A 89 -0.59 -7.71 15.53
C LYS A 89 -1.39 -7.78 14.24
N HIS A 90 -2.63 -7.30 14.28
CA HIS A 90 -3.49 -7.26 13.10
C HIS A 90 -3.18 -6.03 12.25
N PHE A 91 -3.19 -6.20 10.95
CA PHE A 91 -2.95 -5.13 10.00
C PHE A 91 -4.02 -5.05 8.91
N VAL A 92 -4.09 -3.89 8.28
CA VAL A 92 -4.87 -3.63 7.07
C VAL A 92 -3.91 -3.09 6.02
N VAL A 93 -4.03 -3.57 4.81
CA VAL A 93 -3.30 -3.12 3.62
C VAL A 93 -4.32 -2.75 2.55
N VAL A 94 -4.06 -1.74 1.76
CA VAL A 94 -4.75 -1.49 0.51
C VAL A 94 -3.89 -1.97 -0.65
N LEU A 95 -4.54 -2.57 -1.65
CA LEU A 95 -3.91 -3.02 -2.87
C LEU A 95 -4.29 -2.06 -4.01
N ASP A 96 -3.33 -1.70 -4.87
CA ASP A 96 -3.54 -0.82 -6.02
C ASP A 96 -4.57 -1.38 -7.03
N THR A 97 -4.93 -2.64 -6.88
CA THR A 97 -5.98 -3.32 -7.64
C THR A 97 -7.37 -3.18 -7.02
N GLY A 98 -7.54 -2.37 -5.97
CA GLY A 98 -8.82 -2.05 -5.35
C GLY A 98 -9.33 -3.12 -4.39
N GLN A 99 -8.45 -3.71 -3.60
CA GLN A 99 -8.81 -4.66 -2.57
C GLN A 99 -8.25 -4.25 -1.20
N TRP A 100 -8.93 -4.71 -0.17
CA TRP A 100 -8.41 -4.80 1.19
C TRP A 100 -7.66 -6.12 1.35
N LEU A 101 -6.48 -6.08 1.96
CA LEU A 101 -5.82 -7.24 2.51
C LEU A 101 -5.72 -7.05 4.02
N THR A 102 -6.22 -8.01 4.78
CA THR A 102 -6.11 -8.04 6.24
C THR A 102 -5.36 -9.28 6.67
N GLY A 103 -4.76 -9.25 7.85
CA GLY A 103 -4.03 -10.39 8.37
C GLY A 103 -3.44 -10.10 9.74
N SER A 104 -2.65 -11.05 10.22
CA SER A 104 -1.89 -10.96 11.46
C SER A 104 -0.43 -11.30 11.22
N ILE A 105 0.48 -10.58 11.86
CA ILE A 105 1.88 -10.98 11.92
C ILE A 105 2.08 -12.08 12.96
N GLU A 106 2.96 -13.01 12.66
CA GLU A 106 3.47 -13.99 13.59
C GLU A 106 4.91 -13.65 13.97
N ARG A 107 5.28 -13.96 15.22
CA ARG A 107 6.63 -13.73 15.74
C ARG A 107 7.24 -15.02 16.29
N ASP A 108 8.53 -15.19 16.10
CA ASP A 108 9.29 -16.28 16.69
C ASP A 108 9.53 -16.05 18.20
N VAL A 109 10.15 -17.01 18.85
CA VAL A 109 10.49 -16.97 20.30
C VAL A 109 11.43 -15.81 20.69
N LYS A 110 12.06 -15.16 19.71
CA LYS A 110 12.91 -13.98 19.89
C LYS A 110 12.17 -12.68 19.57
N GLY A 111 10.85 -12.76 19.28
CA GLY A 111 10.03 -11.62 18.92
C GLY A 111 10.18 -11.13 17.47
N ARG A 112 10.94 -11.80 16.62
CA ARG A 112 11.15 -11.41 15.21
C ARG A 112 10.00 -11.89 14.34
N LEU A 113 9.70 -11.16 13.28
CA LEU A 113 8.72 -11.59 12.27
C LEU A 113 9.06 -13.01 11.78
N SER A 114 8.07 -13.90 11.79
CA SER A 114 8.22 -15.30 11.40
C SER A 114 7.20 -15.77 10.36
N GLY A 115 6.10 -15.06 10.19
CA GLY A 115 5.06 -15.41 9.24
C GLY A 115 3.89 -14.44 9.28
N LEU A 116 2.88 -14.76 8.46
CA LEU A 116 1.55 -14.15 8.47
C LEU A 116 0.51 -15.25 8.70
N SER A 117 -0.57 -14.90 9.41
CA SER A 117 -1.76 -15.75 9.59
C SER A 117 -3.04 -14.95 9.33
N ASP A 118 -4.15 -15.67 9.15
CA ASP A 118 -5.49 -15.10 8.95
C ASP A 118 -5.53 -14.05 7.83
N VAL A 119 -4.78 -14.31 6.74
CA VAL A 119 -4.70 -13.38 5.60
C VAL A 119 -5.94 -13.54 4.74
N GLU A 120 -6.69 -12.44 4.59
CA GLU A 120 -7.89 -12.36 3.76
C GLU A 120 -7.76 -11.21 2.76
N ILE A 121 -8.28 -11.43 1.54
CA ILE A 121 -8.42 -10.39 0.52
C ILE A 121 -9.90 -10.22 0.22
N THR A 122 -10.39 -8.97 0.28
CA THR A 122 -11.77 -8.61 -0.03
C THR A 122 -11.82 -7.40 -0.96
N PRO A 123 -12.75 -7.36 -1.95
CA PRO A 123 -12.85 -6.23 -2.85
C PRO A 123 -13.33 -4.97 -2.12
N MET A 124 -12.71 -3.84 -2.41
CA MET A 124 -13.17 -2.54 -1.96
C MET A 124 -14.47 -2.17 -2.70
N LYS A 125 -15.32 -1.39 -2.04
CA LYS A 125 -16.58 -0.88 -2.61
C LYS A 125 -16.58 0.65 -2.60
N ASN A 126 -17.01 1.24 -3.69
CA ASN A 126 -17.21 2.69 -3.77
C ASN A 126 -18.43 3.17 -2.98
N GLY A 127 -18.74 4.47 -3.02
CA GLY A 127 -19.91 5.05 -2.35
C GLY A 127 -21.27 4.48 -2.79
N ASP A 128 -21.36 3.87 -3.98
CA ASP A 128 -22.57 3.18 -4.47
C ASP A 128 -22.63 1.70 -4.02
N GLY A 129 -21.67 1.22 -3.24
CA GLY A 129 -21.55 -0.17 -2.81
C GLY A 129 -21.08 -1.12 -3.89
N ARG A 130 -20.51 -0.62 -4.99
CA ARG A 130 -19.99 -1.44 -6.10
C ARG A 130 -18.49 -1.65 -5.95
N SER A 131 -18.05 -2.88 -6.20
CA SER A 131 -16.66 -3.21 -6.43
C SER A 131 -16.33 -3.21 -7.92
N PHE A 132 -15.09 -2.96 -8.25
CA PHE A 132 -14.58 -2.94 -9.62
C PHE A 132 -13.41 -3.90 -9.75
N GLU A 133 -13.27 -4.49 -10.92
CA GLU A 133 -12.10 -5.30 -11.27
C GLU A 133 -11.01 -4.39 -11.85
N GLY A 134 -9.80 -4.56 -11.32
CA GLY A 134 -8.61 -3.83 -11.79
C GLY A 134 -8.50 -2.39 -11.30
N LYS A 135 -7.42 -1.73 -11.71
CA LYS A 135 -7.03 -0.41 -11.20
C LYS A 135 -8.11 0.66 -11.46
N GLY A 136 -8.29 1.21 -12.54
CA GLY A 136 -9.35 2.16 -12.90
C GLY A 136 -9.77 3.12 -11.77
N HIS A 137 -11.03 3.03 -11.33
CA HIS A 137 -11.58 3.91 -10.29
C HIS A 137 -11.22 3.53 -8.84
N MET A 138 -10.56 2.39 -8.63
CA MET A 138 -10.24 1.86 -7.31
C MET A 138 -8.74 1.63 -7.13
N ASP A 139 -7.92 2.43 -7.78
CA ASP A 139 -6.46 2.46 -7.67
C ASP A 139 -6.07 3.06 -6.31
N ALA A 140 -6.06 2.20 -5.27
CA ALA A 140 -5.90 2.61 -3.88
C ALA A 140 -4.41 2.66 -3.52
N GLU A 141 -3.94 3.81 -3.00
CA GLU A 141 -2.53 4.05 -2.73
C GLU A 141 -2.24 4.25 -1.25
N GLY A 142 -2.81 5.24 -0.62
CA GLY A 142 -2.56 5.52 0.80
C GLY A 142 -3.68 5.07 1.72
N LEU A 143 -3.31 4.71 2.95
CA LEU A 143 -4.21 4.21 3.99
C LEU A 143 -3.96 4.91 5.32
N ALA A 144 -5.02 5.29 6.04
CA ALA A 144 -4.92 5.75 7.43
C ALA A 144 -6.05 5.24 8.30
N LEU A 145 -5.73 4.84 9.55
CA LEU A 145 -6.72 4.53 10.57
C LEU A 145 -7.01 5.80 11.39
N ASP A 146 -8.27 6.22 11.46
CA ASP A 146 -8.72 7.43 12.16
C ASP A 146 -9.92 7.11 13.08
N GLY A 147 -9.63 6.49 14.21
CA GLY A 147 -10.63 6.08 15.19
C GLY A 147 -11.61 5.05 14.64
N ASP A 148 -12.85 5.47 14.42
CA ASP A 148 -13.93 4.66 13.85
C ASP A 148 -14.00 4.71 12.31
N ARG A 149 -12.96 5.22 11.65
CA ARG A 149 -12.88 5.40 10.20
C ARG A 149 -11.56 4.87 9.64
N ILE A 150 -11.62 4.46 8.39
CA ILE A 150 -10.46 4.25 7.54
C ILE A 150 -10.52 5.27 6.41
N LEU A 151 -9.40 5.93 6.16
CA LEU A 151 -9.22 6.86 5.06
C LEU A 151 -8.35 6.20 4.01
N VAL A 152 -8.77 6.29 2.74
CA VAL A 152 -8.02 5.73 1.60
C VAL A 152 -7.90 6.79 0.53
N SER A 153 -6.67 7.02 0.05
CA SER A 153 -6.43 7.84 -1.13
C SER A 153 -6.44 6.96 -2.39
N PHE A 154 -6.94 7.54 -3.48
CA PHE A 154 -7.03 6.88 -4.78
C PHE A 154 -6.36 7.72 -5.85
N GLU A 155 -5.71 7.02 -6.78
CA GLU A 155 -5.17 7.61 -8.01
C GLU A 155 -6.21 7.72 -9.13
N GLN A 156 -5.79 8.25 -10.27
CA GLN A 156 -6.59 8.49 -11.49
C GLN A 156 -7.80 9.40 -11.23
N ASP A 157 -8.74 9.00 -10.41
CA ASP A 157 -9.78 9.86 -9.83
C ASP A 157 -9.36 10.28 -8.42
N HIS A 158 -8.41 11.24 -8.36
CA HIS A 158 -7.78 11.69 -7.11
C HIS A 158 -8.79 12.12 -6.07
N ARG A 159 -8.94 11.34 -5.02
CA ARG A 159 -9.85 11.54 -3.90
C ARG A 159 -9.35 10.86 -2.65
N VAL A 160 -9.94 11.21 -1.53
CA VAL A 160 -9.79 10.48 -0.26
C VAL A 160 -11.18 10.04 0.18
N ASP A 161 -11.42 8.75 0.14
CA ASP A 161 -12.67 8.16 0.59
C ASP A 161 -12.58 7.70 2.05
N VAL A 162 -13.71 7.74 2.74
CA VAL A 162 -13.88 7.38 4.14
C VAL A 162 -14.69 6.10 4.23
N TYR A 163 -14.18 5.11 4.93
CA TYR A 163 -14.86 3.85 5.22
C TYR A 163 -15.12 3.69 6.72
N PRO A 164 -16.18 3.00 7.14
CA PRO A 164 -16.43 2.74 8.56
C PRO A 164 -15.42 1.72 9.12
N HIS A 165 -15.01 1.89 10.37
CA HIS A 165 -14.14 0.95 11.08
C HIS A 165 -14.68 0.68 12.49
N PRO A 166 -15.04 -0.58 12.81
CA PRO A 166 -14.98 -1.79 11.99
C PRO A 166 -16.04 -1.81 10.85
N GLY A 167 -15.91 -2.78 9.94
CA GLY A 167 -16.91 -3.04 8.88
C GLY A 167 -16.54 -2.53 7.49
N PHE A 168 -15.35 -1.95 7.31
CA PHE A 168 -14.88 -1.42 6.02
C PHE A 168 -14.90 -2.48 4.88
N ALA A 169 -14.58 -3.74 5.20
CA ALA A 169 -14.54 -4.82 4.20
C ALA A 169 -15.90 -5.12 3.58
N ASP A 170 -16.98 -4.91 4.33
CA ASP A 170 -18.36 -5.17 3.88
C ASP A 170 -19.09 -3.92 3.41
N SER A 171 -18.54 -2.75 3.68
CA SER A 171 -19.18 -1.45 3.42
C SER A 171 -18.59 -0.75 2.22
N GLY A 172 -19.39 0.08 1.57
CA GLY A 172 -18.90 1.09 0.64
C GLY A 172 -18.37 2.32 1.35
N ALA A 173 -17.72 3.20 0.60
CA ALA A 173 -17.31 4.50 1.10
C ALA A 173 -18.51 5.31 1.58
N ILE A 174 -18.42 5.88 2.78
CA ILE A 174 -19.51 6.65 3.42
C ILE A 174 -19.36 8.16 3.23
N ALA A 175 -18.20 8.63 2.83
CA ALA A 175 -17.91 10.03 2.54
C ALA A 175 -16.63 10.16 1.70
N THR A 176 -16.43 11.34 1.10
CA THR A 176 -15.18 11.73 0.44
C THR A 176 -14.69 13.05 1.05
N LEU A 177 -13.42 13.12 1.43
CA LEU A 177 -12.81 14.32 2.00
C LEU A 177 -12.27 15.25 0.89
N PRO A 178 -12.38 16.58 1.06
CA PRO A 178 -11.69 17.53 0.20
C PRO A 178 -10.17 17.41 0.34
N ILE A 179 -9.45 17.19 -0.76
CA ILE A 179 -7.99 16.96 -0.74
C ILE A 179 -7.15 18.24 -0.62
N LEU A 180 -7.73 19.42 -0.79
CA LEU A 180 -7.08 20.74 -0.75
C LEU A 180 -5.96 20.97 -1.78
N ILE A 181 -5.36 19.94 -2.35
CA ILE A 181 -4.42 20.03 -3.47
C ILE A 181 -5.25 20.11 -4.76
N PRO A 182 -5.00 21.10 -5.65
CA PRO A 182 -5.68 21.18 -6.92
C PRO A 182 -5.42 19.91 -7.76
N ARG A 183 -6.48 19.28 -8.25
CA ARG A 183 -6.37 18.00 -8.99
C ARG A 183 -5.51 18.12 -10.26
N GLU A 184 -5.54 19.28 -10.89
CA GLU A 184 -4.73 19.61 -12.07
C GLU A 184 -3.22 19.67 -11.79
N MET A 185 -2.81 19.73 -10.51
CA MET A 185 -1.41 19.69 -10.08
C MET A 185 -0.95 18.27 -9.74
N LEU A 186 -1.86 17.29 -9.77
CA LEU A 186 -1.57 15.88 -9.57
C LEU A 186 -1.45 15.18 -10.91
N SER A 187 -0.44 14.34 -11.07
CA SER A 187 -0.29 13.52 -12.29
C SER A 187 -1.26 12.36 -12.26
N TYR A 188 -1.80 11.95 -13.40
CA TYR A 188 -2.86 10.93 -13.52
C TYR A 188 -2.55 9.64 -12.74
N ASN A 189 -1.34 9.08 -12.85
CA ASN A 189 -0.91 7.86 -12.17
C ASN A 189 0.18 8.14 -11.12
N ARG A 190 0.17 9.31 -10.44
CA ARG A 190 1.15 9.70 -9.42
C ARG A 190 0.53 10.76 -8.53
N GLY A 191 -0.40 10.29 -7.72
CA GLY A 191 -1.31 11.14 -6.98
C GLY A 191 -0.91 11.36 -5.53
N ILE A 192 -1.82 10.96 -4.65
CA ILE A 192 -1.68 11.07 -3.20
C ILE A 192 -1.31 9.71 -2.66
N GLU A 193 -0.02 9.50 -2.41
CA GLU A 193 0.48 8.24 -1.88
C GLU A 193 0.40 8.18 -0.35
N THR A 194 0.77 9.28 0.30
CA THR A 194 0.69 9.36 1.75
C THR A 194 -0.66 9.88 2.21
N ILE A 195 -1.34 9.13 3.08
CA ILE A 195 -2.37 9.63 3.97
C ILE A 195 -2.11 9.10 5.38
N THR A 196 -2.10 9.99 6.37
CA THR A 196 -1.78 9.62 7.75
C THR A 196 -2.46 10.57 8.73
N VAL A 197 -2.63 10.12 9.98
CA VAL A 197 -3.28 10.88 11.05
C VAL A 197 -2.26 11.21 12.13
N ALA A 198 -2.11 12.49 12.43
CA ALA A 198 -1.18 12.94 13.45
C ALA A 198 -1.65 12.53 14.85
N PRO A 199 -0.73 12.23 15.80
CA PRO A 199 -1.10 11.99 17.19
C PRO A 199 -1.88 13.17 17.79
N ALA A 200 -2.84 12.89 18.67
CA ALA A 200 -3.63 13.92 19.35
C ALA A 200 -2.77 14.88 20.20
N SER A 201 -1.63 14.39 20.69
CA SER A 201 -0.63 15.16 21.45
C SER A 201 0.19 16.11 20.60
N SER A 202 0.22 15.93 19.26
CA SER A 202 0.98 16.79 18.34
C SER A 202 0.29 18.15 18.14
N PRO A 203 0.98 19.16 17.59
CA PRO A 203 0.37 20.43 17.20
C PRO A 203 -0.80 20.29 16.20
N LEU A 204 -0.80 19.22 15.41
CA LEU A 204 -1.84 18.93 14.41
C LEU A 204 -3.12 18.33 15.02
N ARG A 205 -3.07 17.83 16.28
CA ARG A 205 -4.22 17.34 17.06
C ARG A 205 -5.15 16.43 16.28
N SER A 206 -4.66 15.24 15.90
CA SER A 206 -5.36 14.28 15.04
C SER A 206 -5.71 14.83 13.65
N GLY A 207 -4.95 15.81 13.17
CA GLY A 207 -5.08 16.31 11.79
C GLY A 207 -4.70 15.22 10.78
N VAL A 208 -5.52 15.07 9.76
CA VAL A 208 -5.24 14.21 8.61
C VAL A 208 -4.27 14.92 7.69
N VAL A 209 -3.17 14.28 7.34
CA VAL A 209 -2.13 14.80 6.44
C VAL A 209 -2.06 13.95 5.19
N ILE A 210 -1.96 14.61 4.03
CA ILE A 210 -1.69 13.98 2.74
C ILE A 210 -0.41 14.56 2.13
N VAL A 211 0.33 13.70 1.40
CA VAL A 211 1.50 14.12 0.61
C VAL A 211 1.40 13.48 -0.77
N SER A 212 1.70 14.26 -1.81
CA SER A 212 1.69 13.76 -3.19
C SER A 212 3.01 13.09 -3.58
N GLU A 213 2.94 12.07 -4.42
CA GLU A 213 4.12 11.43 -5.02
C GLU A 213 4.91 12.41 -5.88
N ARG A 214 4.22 13.04 -6.84
CA ARG A 214 4.86 13.91 -7.85
C ARG A 214 4.16 15.23 -8.10
N GLY A 215 3.08 15.54 -7.41
CA GLY A 215 2.52 16.89 -7.46
C GLY A 215 3.55 17.91 -6.97
N LEU A 216 3.85 18.91 -7.77
CA LEU A 216 4.88 19.92 -7.46
C LEU A 216 4.28 21.32 -7.35
N ASP A 217 4.84 22.13 -6.43
CA ASP A 217 4.63 23.56 -6.44
C ASP A 217 5.53 24.26 -7.49
N SER A 218 5.46 25.60 -7.58
CA SER A 218 6.26 26.38 -8.54
C SER A 218 7.78 26.29 -8.29
N ASP A 219 8.18 25.93 -7.08
CA ASP A 219 9.59 25.84 -6.66
C ASP A 219 10.11 24.40 -6.75
N GLY A 220 9.25 23.45 -7.19
CA GLY A 220 9.58 22.05 -7.40
C GLY A 220 9.52 21.20 -6.14
N ASN A 221 8.89 21.68 -5.06
CA ASN A 221 8.63 20.88 -3.85
C ASN A 221 7.38 20.04 -4.00
N ARG A 222 7.28 18.93 -3.26
CA ARG A 222 6.11 18.05 -3.25
C ARG A 222 4.94 18.71 -2.54
N LEU A 223 3.78 18.72 -3.19
CA LEU A 223 2.55 19.25 -2.60
C LEU A 223 2.05 18.37 -1.47
N ALA A 224 1.62 19.01 -0.40
CA ALA A 224 1.05 18.36 0.77
C ALA A 224 -0.07 19.21 1.37
N ALA A 225 -0.94 18.58 2.17
CA ALA A 225 -2.00 19.30 2.85
C ALA A 225 -2.37 18.65 4.19
N ILE A 226 -2.78 19.49 5.12
CA ILE A 226 -3.46 19.12 6.37
C ILE A 226 -4.95 19.27 6.11
N LEU A 227 -5.69 18.16 6.04
CA LEU A 227 -7.11 18.14 5.65
C LEU A 227 -8.05 18.51 6.78
N SER A 228 -7.63 18.29 8.04
CA SER A 228 -8.44 18.50 9.23
C SER A 228 -7.61 19.03 10.39
N GLY A 229 -8.28 19.40 11.48
CA GLY A 229 -7.61 19.90 12.68
C GLY A 229 -7.36 21.42 12.65
N PRO A 230 -6.67 21.96 13.68
CA PRO A 230 -6.52 23.40 13.88
C PRO A 230 -5.60 24.07 12.85
N LEU A 231 -4.73 23.31 12.21
CA LEU A 231 -3.76 23.79 11.23
C LEU A 231 -4.13 23.39 9.80
N LYS A 232 -5.44 23.25 9.51
CA LYS A 232 -5.91 22.90 8.15
C LYS A 232 -5.36 23.87 7.11
N GLY A 233 -4.75 23.32 6.03
CA GLY A 233 -4.17 24.12 4.95
C GLY A 233 -3.11 23.36 4.16
N ARG A 234 -2.58 23.96 3.11
CA ARG A 234 -1.52 23.39 2.28
C ARG A 234 -0.15 23.71 2.84
N PHE A 235 0.78 22.79 2.63
CA PHE A 235 2.21 22.97 2.85
C PHE A 235 2.98 22.24 1.74
N ALA A 236 4.29 22.26 1.77
CA ALA A 236 5.11 21.54 0.81
C ALA A 236 6.22 20.76 1.51
N VAL A 237 6.62 19.64 0.92
CA VAL A 237 7.77 18.85 1.33
C VAL A 237 8.88 19.07 0.32
N LYS A 238 10.05 19.49 0.79
CA LYS A 238 11.20 19.72 -0.07
C LYS A 238 11.59 18.45 -0.80
N ARG A 239 11.65 18.55 -2.13
CA ARG A 239 12.11 17.46 -2.98
C ARG A 239 13.61 17.27 -2.82
N ASP A 240 14.06 16.02 -2.70
CA ASP A 240 15.46 15.65 -2.67
C ASP A 240 15.79 14.61 -3.76
N GLY A 241 16.51 15.05 -4.77
CA GLY A 241 16.97 14.20 -5.87
C GLY A 241 15.85 13.55 -6.70
N SER A 242 16.07 12.31 -7.06
CA SER A 242 15.21 11.49 -7.93
C SER A 242 14.27 10.54 -7.16
N PHE A 243 14.11 10.74 -5.85
CA PHE A 243 13.22 9.95 -5.03
C PHE A 243 11.79 10.46 -5.09
N ASP A 244 10.85 9.53 -5.15
CA ASP A 244 9.40 9.76 -5.09
C ASP A 244 8.88 9.30 -3.73
N ILE A 245 7.92 10.02 -3.14
CA ILE A 245 7.29 9.66 -1.87
C ILE A 245 6.23 8.59 -2.14
N THR A 246 6.26 7.48 -1.40
CA THR A 246 5.33 6.36 -1.58
C THR A 246 4.42 6.13 -0.37
N ASP A 247 4.83 6.44 0.85
CA ASP A 247 3.95 6.44 2.02
C ASP A 247 4.54 7.29 3.13
N GLY A 248 3.75 7.48 4.20
CA GLY A 248 4.21 8.15 5.42
C GLY A 248 3.36 7.81 6.63
N ALA A 249 3.99 7.82 7.78
CA ALA A 249 3.34 7.58 9.06
C ALA A 249 3.87 8.54 10.12
N PHE A 250 3.00 8.97 11.04
CA PHE A 250 3.45 9.73 12.20
C PHE A 250 4.08 8.81 13.24
N LEU A 251 5.22 9.23 13.76
CA LEU A 251 5.80 8.65 14.98
C LEU A 251 4.94 9.04 16.21
N PRO A 252 4.99 8.27 17.30
CA PRO A 252 4.27 8.59 18.54
C PRO A 252 4.59 9.98 19.11
N ASN A 253 5.78 10.50 18.85
CA ASN A 253 6.21 11.84 19.28
C ASN A 253 5.68 12.99 18.39
N GLY A 254 5.00 12.67 17.29
CA GLY A 254 4.41 13.63 16.38
C GLY A 254 5.27 14.03 15.18
N ASP A 255 6.47 13.47 15.01
CA ASP A 255 7.25 13.63 13.79
C ASP A 255 6.67 12.78 12.67
N LEU A 256 6.79 13.24 11.43
CA LEU A 256 6.33 12.51 10.25
C LEU A 256 7.50 11.76 9.61
N LEU A 257 7.37 10.44 9.48
CA LEU A 257 8.24 9.64 8.61
C LEU A 257 7.65 9.62 7.20
N LEU A 258 8.52 9.77 6.21
CA LEU A 258 8.22 9.56 4.80
C LEU A 258 9.08 8.41 4.27
N LEU A 259 8.43 7.49 3.58
CA LEU A 259 9.07 6.47 2.76
C LEU A 259 9.23 7.05 1.35
N GLU A 260 10.43 6.96 0.84
CA GLU A 260 10.75 7.44 -0.51
C GLU A 260 11.43 6.32 -1.29
N ARG A 261 11.06 6.14 -2.54
CA ARG A 261 11.71 5.19 -3.44
C ARG A 261 12.27 5.85 -4.68
N ARG A 262 13.22 5.17 -5.29
CA ARG A 262 13.80 5.51 -6.58
C ARG A 262 13.94 4.25 -7.41
N PHE A 263 13.54 4.35 -8.66
CA PHE A 263 13.83 3.35 -9.66
C PHE A 263 14.14 4.03 -10.99
N ASN A 264 15.42 4.03 -11.39
CA ASN A 264 15.83 4.53 -12.69
C ASN A 264 17.06 3.77 -13.21
N MET A 265 17.32 3.86 -14.53
CA MET A 265 18.39 3.12 -15.19
C MET A 265 19.79 3.58 -14.79
N ALA A 266 19.95 4.81 -14.33
CA ALA A 266 21.26 5.38 -14.00
C ALA A 266 21.70 5.03 -12.58
N GLU A 267 20.77 5.06 -11.62
CA GLU A 267 21.05 4.93 -10.20
C GLU A 267 20.50 3.63 -9.59
N GLY A 268 19.68 2.88 -10.38
CA GLY A 268 19.05 1.64 -9.96
C GLY A 268 17.92 1.85 -8.93
N ILE A 269 17.65 0.77 -8.17
CA ILE A 269 16.69 0.79 -7.07
C ILE A 269 17.27 1.48 -5.84
N GLY A 270 16.45 2.26 -5.16
CA GLY A 270 16.80 2.90 -3.88
C GLY A 270 15.57 3.13 -3.02
N MET A 271 15.77 3.15 -1.71
CA MET A 271 14.77 3.46 -0.69
C MET A 271 15.36 4.44 0.31
N ARG A 272 14.54 5.34 0.83
CA ARG A 272 14.89 6.25 1.93
C ARG A 272 13.79 6.31 2.97
N LEU A 273 14.21 6.49 4.23
CA LEU A 273 13.35 6.96 5.30
C LEU A 273 13.80 8.35 5.73
N ARG A 274 12.91 9.32 5.60
CA ARG A 274 13.15 10.71 5.99
C ARG A 274 12.20 11.11 7.12
N ARG A 275 12.75 11.70 8.21
CA ARG A 275 12.01 12.15 9.38
C ARG A 275 11.85 13.67 9.35
N ILE A 276 10.61 14.15 9.33
CA ILE A 276 10.23 15.56 9.36
C ILE A 276 9.77 15.90 10.77
N ASN A 277 10.29 16.98 11.34
CA ASN A 277 9.82 17.47 12.63
C ASN A 277 8.34 17.90 12.55
N GLY A 278 7.49 17.29 13.37
CA GLY A 278 6.05 17.55 13.37
C GLY A 278 5.69 18.99 13.73
N GLY A 279 6.53 19.69 14.48
CA GLY A 279 6.35 21.11 14.83
C GLY A 279 6.54 22.07 13.66
N ASP A 280 7.21 21.64 12.59
CA ASP A 280 7.41 22.44 11.38
C ASP A 280 6.25 22.32 10.39
N ILE A 281 5.37 21.33 10.55
CA ILE A 281 4.23 21.06 9.67
C ILE A 281 3.10 22.06 9.98
N ARG A 282 2.94 23.07 9.12
CA ARG A 282 1.90 24.09 9.21
C ARG A 282 1.59 24.70 7.85
N PRO A 283 0.44 25.34 7.69
CA PRO A 283 0.08 25.99 6.41
C PRO A 283 1.17 26.95 5.91
N GLY A 284 1.50 26.83 4.62
CA GLY A 284 2.49 27.67 3.94
C GLY A 284 3.95 27.29 4.22
N ALA A 285 4.23 26.29 5.07
CA ALA A 285 5.59 25.84 5.30
C ALA A 285 6.13 25.04 4.11
N ILE A 286 7.45 25.11 3.91
CA ILE A 286 8.22 24.12 3.14
C ILE A 286 9.03 23.35 4.16
N VAL A 287 8.68 22.09 4.37
CA VAL A 287 9.35 21.24 5.35
C VAL A 287 10.42 20.38 4.70
N ASP A 288 11.50 20.15 5.42
CA ASP A 288 12.57 19.21 5.05
C ASP A 288 12.80 18.25 6.21
N GLY A 289 13.48 17.14 5.96
CA GLY A 289 13.66 16.10 6.98
C GLY A 289 15.07 15.53 7.02
N GLU A 290 15.40 14.93 8.15
CA GLU A 290 16.61 14.17 8.36
C GLU A 290 16.50 12.80 7.65
N LEU A 291 17.57 12.41 6.94
CA LEU A 291 17.70 11.08 6.38
C LEU A 291 18.07 10.09 7.48
N LEU A 292 17.14 9.17 7.83
CA LEU A 292 17.38 8.13 8.84
C LEU A 292 18.00 6.87 8.25
N LEU A 293 17.60 6.51 7.02
CA LEU A 293 18.04 5.28 6.35
C LEU A 293 18.06 5.49 4.84
N GLU A 294 19.09 4.97 4.20
CA GLU A 294 19.12 4.79 2.74
C GLU A 294 19.50 3.33 2.43
N GLY A 295 18.68 2.68 1.61
CA GLY A 295 18.90 1.35 1.05
C GLY A 295 19.09 1.40 -0.45
N ASN A 296 19.83 0.43 -0.99
CA ASN A 296 20.04 0.24 -2.42
C ASN A 296 20.02 -1.26 -2.76
N PHE A 297 20.43 -1.66 -3.96
CA PHE A 297 20.42 -3.06 -4.39
C PHE A 297 21.25 -4.03 -3.50
N ASN A 298 22.10 -3.53 -2.59
CA ASN A 298 22.79 -4.33 -1.57
C ASN A 298 21.98 -4.50 -0.30
N SER A 299 20.77 -4.00 -0.25
CA SER A 299 19.86 -4.06 0.89
C SER A 299 18.65 -4.94 0.56
N GLN A 300 17.99 -5.46 1.59
CA GLN A 300 16.73 -6.18 1.45
C GLN A 300 15.58 -5.19 1.23
N ILE A 301 15.57 -4.62 0.04
CA ILE A 301 14.54 -3.71 -0.47
C ILE A 301 14.04 -4.19 -1.82
N ASP A 302 12.89 -3.72 -2.20
CA ASP A 302 12.32 -3.84 -3.53
C ASP A 302 11.52 -2.55 -3.84
N ASN A 303 10.44 -2.61 -4.54
CA ASN A 303 9.52 -1.51 -4.77
C ASN A 303 8.78 -1.16 -3.46
N MET A 304 9.43 -0.40 -2.56
CA MET A 304 8.91 -0.10 -1.23
C MET A 304 7.76 0.91 -1.33
N GLU A 305 6.55 0.49 -0.93
CA GLU A 305 5.33 1.26 -1.10
C GLU A 305 4.63 1.62 0.21
N GLY A 306 4.69 0.75 1.23
CA GLY A 306 3.95 0.97 2.47
C GLY A 306 4.84 1.14 3.69
N LEU A 307 4.40 2.01 4.62
CA LEU A 307 5.09 2.34 5.86
C LEU A 307 4.08 2.44 7.00
N ASP A 308 4.35 1.80 8.14
CA ASP A 308 3.68 2.12 9.40
C ASP A 308 4.68 2.28 10.54
N ALA A 309 4.30 3.04 11.56
CA ALA A 309 5.08 3.25 12.77
C ALA A 309 4.20 3.21 14.01
N PHE A 310 4.55 2.40 14.98
CA PHE A 310 3.78 2.25 16.22
C PHE A 310 4.68 2.07 17.43
N GLN A 311 4.15 2.38 18.61
CA GLN A 311 4.84 2.13 19.87
C GLN A 311 4.55 0.70 20.33
N ALA A 312 5.60 -0.12 20.45
CA ALA A 312 5.51 -1.49 20.96
C ALA A 312 5.23 -1.51 22.48
N ALA A 313 4.84 -2.67 22.99
CA ALA A 313 4.49 -2.83 24.42
C ALA A 313 5.64 -2.53 25.37
N ASP A 314 6.89 -2.63 24.91
CA ASP A 314 8.09 -2.28 25.67
C ASP A 314 8.43 -0.77 25.63
N GLY A 315 7.58 0.03 24.97
CA GLY A 315 7.75 1.48 24.81
C GLY A 315 8.66 1.89 23.64
N THR A 316 9.27 0.95 22.94
CA THR A 316 10.09 1.26 21.75
C THR A 316 9.22 1.55 20.54
N THR A 317 9.71 2.39 19.61
CA THR A 317 9.02 2.66 18.36
C THR A 317 9.48 1.66 17.30
N HIS A 318 8.52 0.93 16.73
CA HIS A 318 8.74 0.02 15.62
C HIS A 318 8.27 0.66 14.30
N ILE A 319 8.98 0.37 13.24
CA ILE A 319 8.71 0.83 11.88
C ILE A 319 8.63 -0.42 11.01
N ILE A 320 7.50 -0.59 10.33
CA ILE A 320 7.28 -1.66 9.35
C ILE A 320 7.25 -1.04 7.96
N LEU A 321 7.98 -1.65 7.03
CA LEU A 321 7.95 -1.30 5.61
C LEU A 321 7.50 -2.50 4.81
N VAL A 322 6.71 -2.28 3.78
CA VAL A 322 6.32 -3.33 2.81
C VAL A 322 6.67 -2.92 1.39
N SER A 323 6.98 -3.89 0.56
CA SER A 323 7.18 -3.69 -0.87
C SER A 323 6.10 -4.39 -1.68
N ASP A 324 5.84 -3.83 -2.85
CA ASP A 324 4.99 -4.39 -3.88
C ASP A 324 5.82 -5.15 -4.93
N ASP A 325 5.34 -6.31 -5.38
CA ASP A 325 5.96 -7.08 -6.45
C ASP A 325 5.43 -6.72 -7.85
N ASN A 326 4.45 -5.80 -7.97
CA ASN A 326 3.79 -5.43 -9.23
C ASN A 326 3.34 -6.66 -10.05
N HIS A 327 3.05 -7.78 -9.38
CA HIS A 327 2.84 -9.09 -10.01
C HIS A 327 3.97 -9.50 -10.97
N SER A 328 5.18 -9.04 -10.74
CA SER A 328 6.38 -9.30 -11.53
C SER A 328 7.23 -10.39 -10.89
N ILE A 329 7.62 -11.39 -11.67
CA ILE A 329 8.56 -12.44 -11.21
C ILE A 329 9.95 -11.91 -10.84
N LEU A 330 10.25 -10.65 -11.16
CA LEU A 330 11.52 -10.00 -10.87
C LEU A 330 11.48 -9.17 -9.59
N GLN A 331 10.31 -8.99 -8.98
CA GLN A 331 10.10 -8.22 -7.76
C GLN A 331 9.57 -9.10 -6.64
N ARG A 332 9.67 -8.60 -5.41
CA ARG A 332 9.35 -9.38 -4.21
C ARG A 332 8.39 -8.60 -3.30
N ASN A 333 7.44 -9.31 -2.72
CA ASN A 333 6.68 -8.79 -1.59
C ASN A 333 7.52 -8.98 -0.32
N LEU A 334 8.01 -7.90 0.23
CA LEU A 334 8.80 -7.87 1.46
C LEU A 334 8.01 -7.20 2.58
N MET A 335 8.25 -7.64 3.81
CA MET A 335 7.91 -6.90 5.02
C MET A 335 9.18 -6.83 5.88
N VAL A 336 9.67 -5.63 6.18
CA VAL A 336 10.87 -5.45 6.98
C VAL A 336 10.59 -4.59 8.20
N GLU A 337 11.20 -4.92 9.33
CA GLU A 337 10.94 -4.28 10.61
C GLU A 337 12.21 -3.67 11.19
N PHE A 338 12.08 -2.43 11.61
CA PHE A 338 13.13 -1.69 12.33
C PHE A 338 12.61 -1.23 13.69
N ARG A 339 13.52 -1.08 14.63
CA ARG A 339 13.31 -0.35 15.89
C ARG A 339 14.02 0.99 15.81
N LEU A 340 13.30 2.06 16.15
CA LEU A 340 13.88 3.40 16.25
C LEU A 340 14.41 3.60 17.67
N SER A 341 15.70 3.87 17.79
CA SER A 341 16.32 4.26 19.05
C SER A 341 16.04 5.73 19.35
N GLU A 342 15.53 6.04 20.55
CA GLU A 342 15.13 7.40 20.93
C GLU A 342 16.28 8.40 21.10
N GLU A 343 17.55 8.01 20.96
CA GLU A 343 18.72 8.84 21.26
C GLU A 343 18.98 10.03 20.35
N ALA A 344 18.09 10.32 19.40
CA ALA A 344 18.20 11.54 18.59
C ALA A 344 16.87 12.27 18.49
N ALA A 345 16.50 13.01 19.54
CA ALA A 345 15.72 14.22 19.30
C ALA A 345 16.56 15.09 18.34
N TRP A 346 16.22 15.08 17.04
CA TRP A 346 16.90 15.92 16.06
C TRP A 346 16.89 17.39 16.53
N ALA A 347 18.03 17.87 16.97
CA ALA A 347 18.25 19.29 17.19
C ALA A 347 18.38 19.92 15.82
N GLY A 348 17.28 20.48 15.27
CA GLY A 348 17.23 21.10 13.96
C GLY A 348 18.41 22.01 13.67
N PRO A 349 18.70 22.36 12.41
CA PRO A 349 19.87 23.13 11.99
C PRO A 349 20.03 24.48 12.70
N ASN A 350 19.03 24.97 13.40
CA ASN A 350 19.07 26.22 14.18
C ASN A 350 19.53 26.07 15.64
N SER A 351 19.75 24.86 16.16
CA SER A 351 20.24 24.68 17.54
C SER A 351 21.76 24.95 17.69
N ARG A 352 22.53 24.98 16.59
CA ARG A 352 23.98 25.26 16.60
C ARG A 352 24.37 26.75 16.66
N LYS A 353 23.42 27.67 16.78
CA LYS A 353 23.69 29.12 16.86
C LYS A 353 23.43 29.75 18.23
N ARG A 354 23.46 28.99 19.31
CA ARG A 354 23.47 29.55 20.67
C ARG A 354 24.61 28.92 21.47
N ASN A 355 25.81 29.32 21.15
CA ASN A 355 26.97 29.38 22.06
C ASN A 355 27.88 30.49 21.57
#